data_cbbc7503e8d937357f78d78230e18d60
#
_entry.id   cbbc7503e8d937357f78d78230e18d60
#
_cell.length_a   1.000
_cell.length_b   1.000
_cell.length_c   1.000
_cell.angle_alpha   90.00
_cell.angle_beta   90.00
_cell.angle_gamma   90.00
#
_symmetry.space_group_name_H-M   'P 1'
#
loop_
_entity.id
_entity.type
_entity.pdbx_description
1 polymer ?
#
loop_
_entity_poly.entity_id
_entity_poly.type
_entity_poly.pdbx_seq_one_letter_code
_entity_poly.pdbx_strand_id
1 'polypeptide(L)'
;MKGLKGKNVLVTGASSGIGQAIAVRFAQEGANVAINYRKNPEDAKETEEMVENACGEIRGCGVESLLVQADVSQEEDVVKMVAAVVEKFGRLDILINNAGIQIEGAAHEMKIEDFDRVVAVNLRGAYICARETLKHFLSRSGGGAIINISSVHEIIPKPKYVGYSVSKGGMENLTRSLALEYASNNIRVNAIAPGATITPINKSWINDPEAKAEVESNIPMGRAGTSEEMAASVAFLCSDEAAYITGQTLFIDGGLTLYPSFREPWSS
;
A
#
# COMPACT_ATOMS: atom_id res chain seq x y z
N MET A 1 -16.81 7.51 3.07
CA MET A 1 -17.13 6.53 1.99
C MET A 1 -18.08 5.47 2.51
N LYS A 2 -18.94 4.90 1.66
CA LYS A 2 -19.90 3.88 2.08
C LYS A 2 -19.20 2.54 2.38
N GLY A 3 -19.64 1.84 3.43
CA GLY A 3 -19.20 0.48 3.75
C GLY A 3 -17.88 0.36 4.51
N LEU A 4 -17.21 1.46 4.89
CA LEU A 4 -15.95 1.42 5.63
C LEU A 4 -16.13 1.51 7.14
N LYS A 5 -17.16 2.19 7.62
CA LYS A 5 -17.43 2.34 9.06
C LYS A 5 -17.61 0.97 9.73
N GLY A 6 -16.86 0.74 10.81
CA GLY A 6 -16.88 -0.51 11.59
C GLY A 6 -16.14 -1.68 10.91
N LYS A 7 -15.42 -1.45 9.79
CA LYS A 7 -14.50 -2.45 9.22
C LYS A 7 -13.21 -2.52 10.01
N ASN A 8 -12.56 -3.67 9.96
CA ASN A 8 -11.27 -3.92 10.59
C ASN A 8 -10.21 -4.04 9.49
N VAL A 9 -9.21 -3.16 9.55
CA VAL A 9 -8.21 -2.98 8.50
C VAL A 9 -6.82 -3.28 9.04
N LEU A 10 -6.06 -4.11 8.34
CA LEU A 10 -4.63 -4.30 8.60
C LEU A 10 -3.82 -3.55 7.52
N VAL A 11 -2.96 -2.62 7.94
CA VAL A 11 -2.06 -1.89 7.06
C VAL A 11 -0.63 -2.29 7.37
N THR A 12 0.06 -2.93 6.41
CA THR A 12 1.46 -3.32 6.58
C THR A 12 2.40 -2.15 6.30
N GLY A 13 3.48 -2.01 7.11
CA GLY A 13 4.43 -0.90 6.99
C GLY A 13 3.77 0.46 7.21
N ALA A 14 2.90 0.56 8.20
CA ALA A 14 2.07 1.74 8.44
C ALA A 14 2.69 2.79 9.37
N SER A 15 3.94 2.64 9.78
CA SER A 15 4.62 3.59 10.68
C SER A 15 5.04 4.90 10.00
N SER A 16 4.87 5.05 8.69
CA SER A 16 5.22 6.29 7.98
C SER A 16 4.65 6.33 6.55
N GLY A 17 4.70 7.52 5.93
CA GLY A 17 4.42 7.73 4.50
C GLY A 17 3.03 7.29 4.08
N ILE A 18 2.93 6.58 2.95
CA ILE A 18 1.64 6.14 2.38
C ILE A 18 0.88 5.25 3.37
N GLY A 19 1.56 4.32 4.05
CA GLY A 19 0.91 3.42 5.02
C GLY A 19 0.31 4.16 6.21
N GLN A 20 1.00 5.15 6.75
CA GLN A 20 0.51 6.03 7.82
C GLN A 20 -0.73 6.81 7.36
N ALA A 21 -0.66 7.46 6.19
CA ALA A 21 -1.78 8.21 5.64
C ALA A 21 -3.01 7.31 5.38
N ILE A 22 -2.80 6.07 4.93
CA ILE A 22 -3.87 5.07 4.77
C ILE A 22 -4.49 4.74 6.13
N ALA A 23 -3.68 4.47 7.16
CA ALA A 23 -4.16 4.16 8.50
C ALA A 23 -5.04 5.29 9.05
N VAL A 24 -4.57 6.54 8.97
CA VAL A 24 -5.32 7.74 9.38
C VAL A 24 -6.61 7.89 8.57
N ARG A 25 -6.55 7.68 7.25
CA ARG A 25 -7.74 7.80 6.41
C ARG A 25 -8.81 6.77 6.77
N PHE A 26 -8.46 5.52 7.03
CA PHE A 26 -9.44 4.53 7.45
C PHE A 26 -10.07 4.86 8.81
N ALA A 27 -9.31 5.41 9.75
CA ALA A 27 -9.84 5.91 11.00
C ALA A 27 -10.84 7.05 10.79
N GLN A 28 -10.56 7.99 9.89
CA GLN A 28 -11.51 9.06 9.48
C GLN A 28 -12.80 8.50 8.87
N GLU A 29 -12.75 7.36 8.22
CA GLU A 29 -13.92 6.66 7.68
C GLU A 29 -14.66 5.81 8.75
N GLY A 30 -14.15 5.77 10.00
CA GLY A 30 -14.73 5.03 11.12
C GLY A 30 -14.38 3.55 11.15
N ALA A 31 -13.28 3.13 10.56
CA ALA A 31 -12.76 1.76 10.59
C ALA A 31 -11.74 1.58 11.71
N ASN A 32 -11.70 0.39 12.33
CA ASN A 32 -10.62 -0.01 13.23
C ASN A 32 -9.34 -0.32 12.45
N VAL A 33 -8.17 0.03 12.97
CA VAL A 33 -6.92 -0.06 12.23
C VAL A 33 -5.84 -0.80 13.00
N ALA A 34 -5.33 -1.89 12.43
CA ALA A 34 -4.10 -2.53 12.86
C ALA A 34 -2.93 -1.94 12.07
N ILE A 35 -1.98 -1.38 12.80
CA ILE A 35 -0.81 -0.65 12.32
C ILE A 35 0.39 -1.60 12.42
N ASN A 36 0.79 -2.20 11.31
CA ASN A 36 1.99 -3.03 11.32
C ASN A 36 3.25 -2.19 11.13
N TYR A 37 4.25 -2.49 11.93
CA TYR A 37 5.60 -1.92 11.82
C TYR A 37 6.66 -3.02 12.03
N ARG A 38 7.91 -2.74 11.59
CA ARG A 38 9.00 -3.70 11.72
C ARG A 38 9.99 -3.35 12.84
N LYS A 39 10.49 -2.10 12.86
CA LYS A 39 11.63 -1.72 13.72
C LYS A 39 11.40 -0.49 14.60
N ASN A 40 10.64 0.48 14.15
CA ASN A 40 10.51 1.78 14.82
C ASN A 40 9.19 1.86 15.57
N PRO A 41 9.14 1.48 16.84
CA PRO A 41 7.91 1.53 17.62
C PRO A 41 7.46 2.98 17.89
N GLU A 42 8.39 3.95 17.94
CA GLU A 42 8.07 5.37 18.14
C GLU A 42 7.26 5.91 16.95
N ASP A 43 7.72 5.69 15.72
CA ASP A 43 7.01 6.10 14.50
C ASP A 43 5.62 5.42 14.42
N ALA A 44 5.53 4.18 14.89
CA ALA A 44 4.25 3.46 14.90
C ALA A 44 3.28 4.02 15.94
N LYS A 45 3.78 4.46 17.11
CA LYS A 45 2.98 5.14 18.15
C LYS A 45 2.49 6.50 17.66
N GLU A 46 3.33 7.27 16.95
CA GLU A 46 2.90 8.52 16.33
C GLU A 46 1.73 8.26 15.38
N THR A 47 1.81 7.21 14.55
CA THR A 47 0.70 6.82 13.68
C THR A 47 -0.55 6.42 14.47
N GLU A 48 -0.40 5.70 15.57
CA GLU A 48 -1.51 5.30 16.45
C GLU A 48 -2.20 6.53 17.04
N GLU A 49 -1.45 7.50 17.56
CA GLU A 49 -1.97 8.78 18.06
C GLU A 49 -2.73 9.54 16.98
N MET A 50 -2.21 9.57 15.74
CA MET A 50 -2.91 10.19 14.61
C MET A 50 -4.22 9.47 14.27
N VAL A 51 -4.25 8.14 14.34
CA VAL A 51 -5.45 7.30 14.11
C VAL A 51 -6.50 7.59 15.18
N GLU A 52 -6.11 7.63 16.45
CA GLU A 52 -7.00 7.92 17.57
C GLU A 52 -7.57 9.34 17.49
N ASN A 53 -6.74 10.32 17.13
CA ASN A 53 -7.14 11.71 16.96
C ASN A 53 -7.99 11.97 15.70
N ALA A 54 -7.81 11.17 14.65
CA ALA A 54 -8.56 11.30 13.39
C ALA A 54 -10.08 11.17 13.58
N CYS A 55 -10.48 10.55 14.66
CA CYS A 55 -11.89 10.36 15.06
C CYS A 55 -12.48 11.51 15.89
N GLY A 56 -11.67 12.45 16.37
CA GLY A 56 -12.04 13.43 17.40
C GLY A 56 -13.20 14.37 17.05
N GLU A 57 -13.54 14.56 15.78
CA GLU A 57 -14.65 15.42 15.34
C GLU A 57 -15.96 14.67 15.11
N ILE A 58 -15.93 13.35 15.05
CA ILE A 58 -17.12 12.52 14.80
C ILE A 58 -17.61 11.95 16.13
N ARG A 59 -18.67 12.53 16.70
CA ARG A 59 -19.31 12.00 17.92
C ARG A 59 -19.66 10.51 17.77
N GLY A 60 -19.11 9.67 18.65
CA GLY A 60 -19.38 8.23 18.67
C GLY A 60 -18.57 7.42 17.65
N CYS A 61 -17.43 7.89 17.25
CA CYS A 61 -16.54 7.20 16.32
C CYS A 61 -15.88 5.98 16.93
N GLY A 62 -15.70 5.72 18.13
CA GLY A 62 -15.23 4.48 18.78
C GLY A 62 -14.28 3.59 17.96
N VAL A 63 -13.37 4.21 17.19
CA VAL A 63 -12.34 3.48 16.42
C VAL A 63 -11.33 2.91 17.39
N GLU A 64 -11.00 1.63 17.20
CA GLU A 64 -9.93 0.97 17.91
C GLU A 64 -8.68 0.87 17.05
N SER A 65 -7.51 1.04 17.67
CA SER A 65 -6.19 0.80 17.06
C SER A 65 -5.53 -0.45 17.64
N LEU A 66 -4.57 -1.00 16.90
CA LEU A 66 -3.67 -2.07 17.34
C LEU A 66 -2.30 -1.87 16.72
N LEU A 67 -1.27 -1.71 17.54
CA LEU A 67 0.12 -1.80 17.08
C LEU A 67 0.55 -3.26 17.01
N VAL A 68 1.07 -3.71 15.87
CA VAL A 68 1.57 -5.07 15.71
C VAL A 68 2.94 -5.08 15.03
N GLN A 69 3.94 -5.57 15.76
CA GLN A 69 5.29 -5.72 15.22
C GLN A 69 5.41 -7.03 14.44
N ALA A 70 5.80 -6.94 13.17
CA ALA A 70 6.09 -8.11 12.33
C ALA A 70 6.98 -7.73 11.14
N ASP A 71 7.92 -8.59 10.75
CA ASP A 71 8.60 -8.52 9.46
C ASP A 71 7.77 -9.34 8.43
N VAL A 72 7.16 -8.67 7.47
CA VAL A 72 6.30 -9.31 6.45
C VAL A 72 7.03 -10.37 5.61
N SER A 73 8.36 -10.33 5.56
CA SER A 73 9.17 -11.34 4.88
C SER A 73 9.29 -12.65 5.67
N GLN A 74 8.84 -12.68 6.94
CA GLN A 74 8.85 -13.87 7.80
C GLN A 74 7.44 -14.42 7.96
N GLU A 75 7.25 -15.67 7.51
CA GLU A 75 5.92 -16.30 7.53
C GLU A 75 5.33 -16.40 8.94
N GLU A 76 6.14 -16.79 9.91
CA GLU A 76 5.69 -16.92 11.30
C GLU A 76 5.23 -15.61 11.92
N ASP A 77 5.91 -14.49 11.57
CA ASP A 77 5.53 -13.16 12.03
C ASP A 77 4.18 -12.75 11.42
N VAL A 78 3.97 -13.03 10.13
CA VAL A 78 2.70 -12.72 9.45
C VAL A 78 1.54 -13.55 10.01
N VAL A 79 1.75 -14.84 10.28
CA VAL A 79 0.73 -15.69 10.91
C VAL A 79 0.31 -15.12 12.27
N LYS A 80 1.29 -14.75 13.12
CA LYS A 80 1.02 -14.13 14.43
C LYS A 80 0.33 -12.78 14.29
N MET A 81 0.75 -11.96 13.33
CA MET A 81 0.16 -10.65 13.07
C MET A 81 -1.33 -10.75 12.70
N VAL A 82 -1.68 -11.61 11.74
CA VAL A 82 -3.07 -11.79 11.32
C VAL A 82 -3.92 -12.37 12.46
N ALA A 83 -3.37 -13.34 13.22
CA ALA A 83 -4.05 -13.88 14.39
C ALA A 83 -4.34 -12.82 15.47
N ALA A 84 -3.36 -11.96 15.78
CA ALA A 84 -3.52 -10.86 16.74
C ALA A 84 -4.59 -9.84 16.31
N VAL A 85 -4.67 -9.53 15.02
CA VAL A 85 -5.72 -8.63 14.47
C VAL A 85 -7.10 -9.27 14.62
N VAL A 86 -7.23 -10.56 14.31
CA VAL A 86 -8.50 -11.28 14.44
C VAL A 86 -8.90 -11.43 15.91
N GLU A 87 -7.95 -11.69 16.82
CA GLU A 87 -8.20 -11.76 18.26
C GLU A 87 -8.68 -10.41 18.81
N LYS A 88 -8.01 -9.30 18.44
CA LYS A 88 -8.33 -7.95 18.93
C LYS A 88 -9.68 -7.44 18.43
N PHE A 89 -9.96 -7.60 17.12
CA PHE A 89 -11.16 -7.00 16.49
C PHE A 89 -12.28 -8.01 16.19
N GLY A 90 -12.09 -9.30 16.50
CA GLY A 90 -13.03 -10.37 16.21
C GLY A 90 -13.02 -10.84 14.74
N ARG A 91 -12.55 -10.01 13.81
CA ARG A 91 -12.42 -10.32 12.38
C ARG A 91 -11.49 -9.34 11.67
N LEU A 92 -10.97 -9.74 10.53
CA LEU A 92 -10.29 -8.87 9.58
C LEU A 92 -11.17 -8.73 8.32
N ASP A 93 -11.34 -7.51 7.78
CA ASP A 93 -12.14 -7.21 6.59
C ASP A 93 -11.33 -6.71 5.41
N ILE A 94 -10.23 -6.00 5.68
CA ILE A 94 -9.43 -5.34 4.66
C ILE A 94 -7.95 -5.52 4.98
N LEU A 95 -7.17 -5.96 3.98
CA LEU A 95 -5.71 -6.00 4.03
C LEU A 95 -5.14 -4.96 3.06
N ILE A 96 -4.20 -4.14 3.56
CA ILE A 96 -3.40 -3.24 2.74
C ILE A 96 -1.94 -3.71 2.79
N ASN A 97 -1.46 -4.29 1.70
CA ASN A 97 -0.07 -4.67 1.49
C ASN A 97 0.72 -3.43 1.06
N ASN A 98 1.19 -2.64 2.04
CA ASN A 98 1.95 -1.43 1.80
C ASN A 98 3.44 -1.58 2.12
N ALA A 99 3.83 -2.49 3.01
CA ALA A 99 5.24 -2.70 3.36
C ALA A 99 6.12 -2.89 2.11
N GLY A 100 7.17 -2.10 1.98
CA GLY A 100 8.06 -2.16 0.84
C GLY A 100 9.38 -1.45 1.09
N ILE A 101 10.40 -1.89 0.36
CA ILE A 101 11.74 -1.31 0.35
C ILE A 101 12.25 -1.18 -1.08
N GLN A 102 13.24 -0.30 -1.27
CA GLN A 102 14.01 -0.23 -2.50
C GLN A 102 15.50 -0.22 -2.16
N ILE A 103 16.32 -0.85 -3.00
CA ILE A 103 17.78 -0.85 -2.90
C ILE A 103 18.30 -0.46 -4.28
N GLU A 104 19.17 0.56 -4.31
CA GLU A 104 19.79 1.04 -5.53
C GLU A 104 21.07 0.27 -5.81
N GLY A 105 21.30 -0.11 -7.07
CA GLY A 105 22.52 -0.72 -7.55
C GLY A 105 22.45 -1.03 -9.04
N ALA A 106 23.57 -0.86 -9.76
CA ALA A 106 23.65 -1.28 -11.16
C ALA A 106 23.34 -2.78 -11.25
N ALA A 107 22.58 -3.22 -12.25
CA ALA A 107 22.06 -4.59 -12.31
C ALA A 107 23.17 -5.67 -12.28
N HIS A 108 24.36 -5.38 -12.88
CA HIS A 108 25.49 -6.30 -12.90
C HIS A 108 26.36 -6.27 -11.62
N GLU A 109 26.14 -5.30 -10.72
CA GLU A 109 26.86 -5.13 -9.46
C GLU A 109 25.98 -5.38 -8.24
N MET A 110 24.65 -5.48 -8.43
CA MET A 110 23.72 -5.71 -7.34
C MET A 110 23.99 -7.07 -6.69
N LYS A 111 24.17 -7.07 -5.38
CA LYS A 111 24.31 -8.32 -4.62
C LYS A 111 23.03 -9.12 -4.68
N ILE A 112 23.13 -10.42 -4.78
CA ILE A 112 21.97 -11.31 -4.81
C ILE A 112 21.14 -11.18 -3.53
N GLU A 113 21.80 -11.00 -2.37
CA GLU A 113 21.14 -10.81 -1.09
C GLU A 113 20.26 -9.54 -1.07
N ASP A 114 20.70 -8.46 -1.74
CA ASP A 114 19.95 -7.22 -1.85
C ASP A 114 18.72 -7.37 -2.77
N PHE A 115 18.91 -8.07 -3.90
CA PHE A 115 17.81 -8.43 -4.78
C PHE A 115 16.77 -9.29 -4.06
N ASP A 116 17.23 -10.38 -3.42
CA ASP A 116 16.38 -11.31 -2.66
C ASP A 116 15.65 -10.61 -1.52
N ARG A 117 16.32 -9.67 -0.82
CA ARG A 117 15.70 -8.89 0.25
C ARG A 117 14.55 -8.02 -0.26
N VAL A 118 14.72 -7.35 -1.40
CA VAL A 118 13.66 -6.55 -2.01
C VAL A 118 12.47 -7.43 -2.41
N VAL A 119 12.72 -8.54 -3.08
CA VAL A 119 11.66 -9.49 -3.51
C VAL A 119 10.98 -10.13 -2.30
N ALA A 120 11.74 -10.50 -1.27
CA ALA A 120 11.20 -11.11 -0.05
C ALA A 120 10.24 -10.18 0.68
N VAL A 121 10.55 -8.87 0.77
CA VAL A 121 9.66 -7.90 1.42
C VAL A 121 8.49 -7.51 0.52
N ASN A 122 8.77 -7.05 -0.70
CA ASN A 122 7.77 -6.37 -1.53
C ASN A 122 6.77 -7.35 -2.16
N LEU A 123 7.22 -8.52 -2.60
CA LEU A 123 6.38 -9.47 -3.34
C LEU A 123 6.01 -10.69 -2.50
N ARG A 124 7.03 -11.42 -2.00
CA ARG A 124 6.76 -12.62 -1.18
C ARG A 124 6.01 -12.26 0.11
N GLY A 125 6.38 -11.16 0.76
CA GLY A 125 5.72 -10.65 1.96
C GLY A 125 4.26 -10.29 1.71
N ALA A 126 3.96 -9.58 0.63
CA ALA A 126 2.59 -9.29 0.22
C ALA A 126 1.77 -10.56 -0.05
N TYR A 127 2.39 -11.57 -0.69
CA TYR A 127 1.75 -12.88 -0.90
C TYR A 127 1.46 -13.60 0.42
N ILE A 128 2.41 -13.64 1.37
CA ILE A 128 2.20 -14.30 2.66
C ILE A 128 1.05 -13.61 3.43
N CYS A 129 1.05 -12.28 3.48
CA CYS A 129 -0.02 -11.51 4.12
C CYS A 129 -1.38 -11.78 3.44
N ALA A 130 -1.42 -11.78 2.12
CA ALA A 130 -2.63 -12.11 1.37
C ALA A 130 -3.11 -13.52 1.65
N ARG A 131 -2.20 -14.53 1.63
CA ARG A 131 -2.53 -15.94 1.91
C ARG A 131 -3.16 -16.12 3.30
N GLU A 132 -2.57 -15.58 4.35
CA GLU A 132 -3.10 -15.72 5.69
C GLU A 132 -4.43 -14.97 5.86
N THR A 133 -4.56 -13.80 5.23
CA THR A 133 -5.83 -13.06 5.19
C THR A 133 -6.91 -13.82 4.44
N LEU A 134 -6.58 -14.44 3.30
CA LEU A 134 -7.52 -15.25 2.50
C LEU A 134 -8.00 -16.48 3.28
N LYS A 135 -7.15 -17.17 4.03
CA LYS A 135 -7.57 -18.25 4.93
C LYS A 135 -8.64 -17.77 5.91
N HIS A 136 -8.45 -16.57 6.50
CA HIS A 136 -9.43 -15.97 7.39
C HIS A 136 -10.71 -15.57 6.64
N PHE A 137 -10.62 -14.94 5.46
CA PHE A 137 -11.79 -14.54 4.68
C PHE A 137 -12.65 -15.75 4.28
N LEU A 138 -12.03 -16.86 3.89
CA LEU A 138 -12.71 -18.09 3.50
C LEU A 138 -13.32 -18.85 4.69
N SER A 139 -12.81 -18.66 5.90
CA SER A 139 -13.35 -19.31 7.12
C SER A 139 -14.64 -18.68 7.63
N ARG A 140 -15.06 -17.55 7.06
CA ARG A 140 -16.22 -16.78 7.47
C ARG A 140 -17.05 -16.28 6.26
N SER A 141 -18.26 -15.83 6.50
CA SER A 141 -19.09 -15.16 5.48
C SER A 141 -18.67 -13.69 5.29
N GLY A 142 -19.08 -13.10 4.17
CA GLY A 142 -19.03 -11.67 3.91
C GLY A 142 -17.82 -11.19 3.09
N GLY A 143 -16.95 -12.10 2.64
CA GLY A 143 -15.85 -11.73 1.74
C GLY A 143 -14.81 -10.78 2.36
N GLY A 144 -14.16 -9.95 1.54
CA GLY A 144 -13.15 -8.98 1.99
C GLY A 144 -12.52 -8.21 0.85
N ALA A 145 -11.58 -7.30 1.18
CA ALA A 145 -10.81 -6.57 0.19
C ALA A 145 -9.31 -6.65 0.49
N ILE A 146 -8.49 -6.78 -0.55
CA ILE A 146 -7.04 -6.71 -0.48
C ILE A 146 -6.58 -5.62 -1.45
N ILE A 147 -5.79 -4.67 -0.96
CA ILE A 147 -5.16 -3.65 -1.81
C ILE A 147 -3.64 -3.79 -1.71
N ASN A 148 -3.00 -3.92 -2.86
CA ASN A 148 -1.56 -3.95 -2.99
C ASN A 148 -1.05 -2.55 -3.36
N ILE A 149 -0.09 -2.01 -2.60
CA ILE A 149 0.59 -0.76 -2.95
C ILE A 149 1.75 -1.10 -3.87
N SER A 150 1.48 -0.97 -5.17
CA SER A 150 2.45 -1.20 -6.24
C SER A 150 3.28 0.06 -6.53
N SER A 151 3.53 0.36 -7.77
CA SER A 151 4.25 1.55 -8.26
C SER A 151 4.05 1.67 -9.77
N VAL A 152 4.21 2.85 -10.33
CA VAL A 152 4.39 3.02 -11.79
C VAL A 152 5.51 2.13 -12.35
N HIS A 153 6.44 1.69 -11.50
CA HIS A 153 7.54 0.82 -11.87
C HIS A 153 7.13 -0.65 -12.09
N GLU A 154 5.84 -0.98 -11.99
CA GLU A 154 5.31 -2.25 -12.50
C GLU A 154 5.28 -2.29 -14.04
N ILE A 155 5.14 -1.11 -14.70
CA ILE A 155 5.10 -0.97 -16.16
C ILE A 155 6.23 -0.10 -16.72
N ILE A 156 6.77 0.87 -15.96
CA ILE A 156 7.91 1.69 -16.34
C ILE A 156 9.10 1.30 -15.47
N PRO A 157 10.02 0.44 -15.94
CA PRO A 157 11.17 0.03 -15.12
C PRO A 157 12.08 1.23 -14.81
N LYS A 158 12.71 1.20 -13.62
CA LYS A 158 13.63 2.24 -13.17
C LYS A 158 15.07 1.72 -13.25
N PRO A 159 15.99 2.39 -13.98
CA PRO A 159 17.40 2.04 -13.98
C PRO A 159 17.97 1.99 -12.56
N LYS A 160 18.88 1.05 -12.30
CA LYS A 160 19.50 0.78 -10.99
C LYS A 160 18.58 0.22 -9.90
N TYR A 161 17.31 -0.06 -10.20
CA TYR A 161 16.35 -0.59 -9.23
C TYR A 161 15.70 -1.90 -9.72
N VAL A 162 16.52 -2.81 -10.28
CA VAL A 162 16.02 -4.05 -10.90
C VAL A 162 15.17 -4.88 -9.94
N GLY A 163 15.60 -5.09 -8.69
CA GLY A 163 14.84 -5.85 -7.70
C GLY A 163 13.48 -5.21 -7.38
N TYR A 164 13.47 -3.87 -7.28
CA TYR A 164 12.23 -3.13 -7.05
C TYR A 164 11.25 -3.25 -8.22
N SER A 165 11.70 -2.98 -9.45
CA SER A 165 10.85 -3.05 -10.65
C SER A 165 10.31 -4.48 -10.86
N VAL A 166 11.15 -5.52 -10.68
CA VAL A 166 10.73 -6.92 -10.74
C VAL A 166 9.67 -7.23 -9.68
N SER A 167 9.89 -6.76 -8.43
CA SER A 167 8.92 -7.01 -7.36
C SER A 167 7.56 -6.35 -7.62
N LYS A 168 7.55 -5.14 -8.23
CA LYS A 168 6.30 -4.42 -8.55
C LYS A 168 5.59 -4.99 -9.77
N GLY A 169 6.31 -5.41 -10.82
CA GLY A 169 5.73 -6.18 -11.93
C GLY A 169 5.15 -7.52 -11.48
N GLY A 170 5.83 -8.21 -10.56
CA GLY A 170 5.29 -9.42 -9.92
C GLY A 170 4.03 -9.15 -9.10
N MET A 171 3.93 -8.00 -8.44
CA MET A 171 2.76 -7.59 -7.65
C MET A 171 1.53 -7.34 -8.54
N GLU A 172 1.70 -6.82 -9.75
CA GLU A 172 0.62 -6.69 -10.74
C GLU A 172 -0.01 -8.06 -11.03
N ASN A 173 0.83 -9.05 -11.37
CA ASN A 173 0.33 -10.40 -11.62
C ASN A 173 -0.23 -11.09 -10.38
N LEU A 174 0.35 -10.87 -9.20
CA LEU A 174 -0.21 -11.35 -7.93
C LEU A 174 -1.62 -10.80 -7.71
N THR A 175 -1.83 -9.50 -7.95
CA THR A 175 -3.13 -8.85 -7.85
C THR A 175 -4.16 -9.49 -8.76
N ARG A 176 -3.83 -9.68 -10.03
CA ARG A 176 -4.72 -10.29 -11.04
C ARG A 176 -5.04 -11.74 -10.71
N SER A 177 -4.03 -12.53 -10.33
CA SER A 177 -4.19 -13.94 -10.01
C SER A 177 -5.14 -14.16 -8.83
N LEU A 178 -4.90 -13.43 -7.73
CA LEU A 178 -5.77 -13.52 -6.55
C LEU A 178 -7.18 -12.99 -6.82
N ALA A 179 -7.31 -11.92 -7.59
CA ALA A 179 -8.61 -11.38 -7.98
C ALA A 179 -9.44 -12.40 -8.77
N LEU A 180 -8.81 -13.04 -9.76
CA LEU A 180 -9.47 -14.06 -10.60
C LEU A 180 -9.89 -15.28 -9.76
N GLU A 181 -9.01 -15.74 -8.86
CA GLU A 181 -9.24 -16.96 -8.09
C GLU A 181 -10.35 -16.78 -7.03
N TYR A 182 -10.45 -15.60 -6.41
CA TYR A 182 -11.32 -15.40 -5.24
C TYR A 182 -12.53 -14.48 -5.48
N ALA A 183 -12.76 -14.00 -6.72
CA ALA A 183 -13.90 -13.14 -7.03
C ALA A 183 -15.26 -13.78 -6.66
N SER A 184 -15.42 -15.08 -6.92
CA SER A 184 -16.66 -15.84 -6.59
C SER A 184 -16.90 -15.96 -5.08
N ASN A 185 -15.88 -15.74 -4.25
CA ASN A 185 -15.98 -15.72 -2.79
C ASN A 185 -16.30 -14.32 -2.24
N ASN A 186 -16.67 -13.36 -3.10
CA ASN A 186 -16.88 -11.98 -2.74
C ASN A 186 -15.63 -11.30 -2.13
N ILE A 187 -14.45 -11.70 -2.61
CA ILE A 187 -13.16 -11.12 -2.23
C ILE A 187 -12.65 -10.32 -3.42
N ARG A 188 -12.40 -9.02 -3.21
CA ARG A 188 -11.85 -8.13 -4.22
C ARG A 188 -10.36 -7.90 -3.96
N VAL A 189 -9.54 -8.01 -5.00
CA VAL A 189 -8.11 -7.75 -4.92
C VAL A 189 -7.76 -6.73 -6.00
N ASN A 190 -7.26 -5.58 -5.59
CA ASN A 190 -6.84 -4.51 -6.49
C ASN A 190 -5.47 -3.95 -6.05
N ALA A 191 -4.92 -3.08 -6.86
CA ALA A 191 -3.70 -2.34 -6.55
C ALA A 191 -3.86 -0.85 -6.83
N ILE A 192 -3.05 -0.04 -6.16
CA ILE A 192 -2.71 1.29 -6.63
C ILE A 192 -1.25 1.31 -7.08
N ALA A 193 -0.95 2.10 -8.10
CA ALA A 193 0.41 2.33 -8.60
C ALA A 193 0.78 3.80 -8.46
N PRO A 194 1.35 4.19 -7.30
CA PRO A 194 1.81 5.55 -7.08
C PRO A 194 2.93 5.94 -8.05
N GLY A 195 2.90 7.19 -8.54
CA GLY A 195 4.03 7.87 -9.14
C GLY A 195 4.98 8.44 -8.09
N ALA A 196 5.71 9.51 -8.45
CA ALA A 196 6.54 10.24 -7.49
C ALA A 196 5.65 10.81 -6.37
N THR A 197 5.89 10.36 -5.15
CA THR A 197 5.07 10.71 -3.97
C THR A 197 5.98 11.21 -2.86
N ILE A 198 5.55 12.25 -2.16
CA ILE A 198 6.29 12.83 -1.02
C ILE A 198 6.19 11.85 0.16
N THR A 199 7.26 11.10 0.40
CA THR A 199 7.35 10.06 1.44
C THR A 199 8.78 9.90 1.94
N PRO A 200 9.00 9.36 3.15
CA PRO A 200 10.35 9.14 3.68
C PRO A 200 11.27 8.28 2.80
N ILE A 201 10.74 7.37 1.99
CA ILE A 201 11.53 6.54 1.06
C ILE A 201 12.16 7.37 -0.07
N ASN A 202 11.64 8.56 -0.32
CA ASN A 202 12.02 9.47 -1.40
C ASN A 202 12.84 10.69 -0.91
N LYS A 203 13.42 10.63 0.29
CA LYS A 203 14.22 11.71 0.89
C LYS A 203 15.37 12.20 0.01
N SER A 204 15.91 11.35 -0.86
CA SER A 204 17.04 11.68 -1.74
C SER A 204 16.77 12.86 -2.69
N TRP A 205 15.50 13.07 -3.09
CA TRP A 205 15.15 14.17 -3.98
C TRP A 205 14.18 15.20 -3.34
N ILE A 206 13.41 14.82 -2.30
CA ILE A 206 12.44 15.73 -1.68
C ILE A 206 13.12 16.93 -1.00
N ASN A 207 14.28 16.70 -0.39
CA ASN A 207 15.02 17.71 0.37
C ASN A 207 16.01 18.51 -0.50
N ASP A 208 16.13 18.20 -1.78
CA ASP A 208 16.96 18.90 -2.75
C ASP A 208 16.04 19.61 -3.76
N PRO A 209 16.00 20.97 -3.77
CA PRO A 209 15.11 21.72 -4.66
C PRO A 209 15.37 21.46 -6.17
N GLU A 210 16.63 21.24 -6.57
CA GLU A 210 16.98 20.98 -7.96
C GLU A 210 16.51 19.58 -8.38
N ALA A 211 16.82 18.57 -7.58
CA ALA A 211 16.39 17.20 -7.81
C ALA A 211 14.85 17.08 -7.78
N LYS A 212 14.18 17.82 -6.88
CA LYS A 212 12.73 17.88 -6.83
C LYS A 212 12.15 18.50 -8.09
N ALA A 213 12.69 19.62 -8.55
CA ALA A 213 12.24 20.27 -9.78
C ALA A 213 12.45 19.37 -11.00
N GLU A 214 13.56 18.62 -11.07
CA GLU A 214 13.81 17.63 -12.12
C GLU A 214 12.75 16.53 -12.12
N VAL A 215 12.45 15.93 -10.94
CA VAL A 215 11.41 14.91 -10.82
C VAL A 215 10.05 15.47 -11.24
N GLU A 216 9.67 16.65 -10.75
CA GLU A 216 8.37 17.27 -11.03
C GLU A 216 8.21 17.72 -12.49
N SER A 217 9.31 18.03 -13.16
CA SER A 217 9.29 18.39 -14.60
C SER A 217 8.85 17.22 -15.49
N ASN A 218 9.05 16.00 -15.06
CA ASN A 218 8.63 14.79 -15.78
C ASN A 218 7.15 14.41 -15.52
N ILE A 219 6.48 15.11 -14.61
CA ILE A 219 5.08 14.82 -14.25
C ILE A 219 4.17 15.83 -14.96
N PRO A 220 3.22 15.38 -15.80
CA PRO A 220 2.30 16.31 -16.50
C PRO A 220 1.54 17.27 -15.58
N MET A 221 1.17 16.85 -14.35
CA MET A 221 0.55 17.74 -13.37
C MET A 221 1.53 18.75 -12.73
N GLY A 222 2.84 18.66 -13.02
CA GLY A 222 3.87 19.60 -12.56
C GLY A 222 4.21 19.51 -11.07
N ARG A 223 3.79 18.47 -10.37
CA ARG A 223 4.08 18.24 -8.96
C ARG A 223 4.09 16.76 -8.60
N ALA A 224 4.80 16.41 -7.54
CA ALA A 224 4.67 15.11 -6.91
C ALA A 224 3.29 14.95 -6.20
N GLY A 225 2.85 13.73 -6.04
CA GLY A 225 1.66 13.39 -5.26
C GLY A 225 1.92 13.40 -3.75
N THR A 226 0.86 13.41 -2.95
CA THR A 226 0.92 13.30 -1.49
C THR A 226 0.48 11.91 -1.02
N SER A 227 0.84 11.55 0.21
CA SER A 227 0.41 10.28 0.83
C SER A 227 -1.11 10.23 1.00
N GLU A 228 -1.75 11.38 1.25
CA GLU A 228 -3.20 11.50 1.43
C GLU A 228 -3.97 11.26 0.12
N GLU A 229 -3.41 11.67 -1.02
CA GLU A 229 -4.00 11.39 -2.35
C GLU A 229 -3.99 9.87 -2.64
N MET A 230 -2.91 9.18 -2.24
CA MET A 230 -2.84 7.72 -2.30
C MET A 230 -3.88 7.06 -1.37
N ALA A 231 -3.95 7.52 -0.12
CA ALA A 231 -4.86 7.00 0.88
C ALA A 231 -6.34 7.16 0.49
N ALA A 232 -6.70 8.28 -0.14
CA ALA A 232 -8.06 8.50 -0.65
C ALA A 232 -8.48 7.45 -1.68
N SER A 233 -7.57 7.11 -2.60
CA SER A 233 -7.82 6.12 -3.65
C SER A 233 -7.90 4.70 -3.09
N VAL A 234 -7.08 4.37 -2.08
CA VAL A 234 -7.13 3.09 -1.37
C VAL A 234 -8.48 2.94 -0.65
N ALA A 235 -8.92 3.96 0.07
CA ALA A 235 -10.21 3.94 0.75
C ALA A 235 -11.38 3.77 -0.24
N PHE A 236 -11.33 4.44 -1.41
CA PHE A 236 -12.31 4.24 -2.48
C PHE A 236 -12.36 2.79 -2.96
N LEU A 237 -11.20 2.19 -3.29
CA LEU A 237 -11.14 0.81 -3.78
C LEU A 237 -11.61 -0.21 -2.73
N CYS A 238 -11.54 0.11 -1.43
CA CYS A 238 -12.05 -0.74 -0.36
C CYS A 238 -13.54 -0.55 -0.08
N SER A 239 -14.14 0.55 -0.52
CA SER A 239 -15.53 0.92 -0.24
C SER A 239 -16.55 0.12 -1.06
N ASP A 240 -17.83 0.21 -0.68
CA ASP A 240 -18.95 -0.35 -1.46
C ASP A 240 -19.13 0.34 -2.81
N GLU A 241 -18.58 1.56 -2.98
CA GLU A 241 -18.62 2.32 -4.24
C GLU A 241 -17.74 1.68 -5.32
N ALA A 242 -16.77 0.84 -4.92
CA ALA A 242 -15.92 0.04 -5.79
C ALA A 242 -16.31 -1.45 -5.86
N ALA A 243 -17.57 -1.80 -5.54
CA ALA A 243 -18.02 -3.19 -5.39
C ALA A 243 -17.83 -4.05 -6.66
N TYR A 244 -17.78 -3.44 -7.85
CA TYR A 244 -17.59 -4.15 -9.13
C TYR A 244 -16.18 -4.02 -9.69
N ILE A 245 -15.21 -3.54 -8.86
CA ILE A 245 -13.80 -3.37 -9.25
C ILE A 245 -12.96 -4.47 -8.59
N THR A 246 -12.37 -5.35 -9.39
CA THR A 246 -11.39 -6.35 -8.94
C THR A 246 -10.37 -6.63 -10.04
N GLY A 247 -9.13 -7.00 -9.68
CA GLY A 247 -8.03 -7.29 -10.59
C GLY A 247 -7.41 -6.06 -11.27
N GLN A 248 -7.73 -4.85 -10.80
CA GLN A 248 -7.28 -3.61 -11.42
C GLN A 248 -6.13 -2.98 -10.65
N THR A 249 -5.20 -2.36 -11.38
CA THR A 249 -4.24 -1.40 -10.84
C THR A 249 -4.67 0.01 -11.23
N LEU A 250 -4.90 0.87 -10.23
CA LEU A 250 -5.18 2.29 -10.44
C LEU A 250 -3.87 3.09 -10.35
N PHE A 251 -3.44 3.65 -11.47
CA PHE A 251 -2.27 4.55 -11.52
C PHE A 251 -2.63 5.91 -10.93
N ILE A 252 -1.83 6.36 -9.94
CA ILE A 252 -2.01 7.65 -9.25
C ILE A 252 -0.68 8.37 -9.34
N ASP A 253 -0.42 8.97 -10.48
CA ASP A 253 0.92 9.36 -10.88
C ASP A 253 1.02 10.75 -11.52
N GLY A 254 -0.07 11.52 -11.51
CA GLY A 254 -0.12 12.85 -12.14
C GLY A 254 0.12 12.83 -13.65
N GLY A 255 -0.08 11.66 -14.29
CA GLY A 255 0.16 11.47 -15.72
C GLY A 255 1.57 11.00 -16.07
N LEU A 256 2.42 10.64 -15.08
CA LEU A 256 3.80 10.24 -15.30
C LEU A 256 3.94 9.04 -16.26
N THR A 257 3.00 8.11 -16.28
CA THR A 257 2.99 6.95 -17.20
C THR A 257 2.47 7.27 -18.59
N LEU A 258 1.86 8.44 -18.79
CA LEU A 258 1.50 8.95 -20.10
C LEU A 258 2.74 9.62 -20.70
N TYR A 259 2.85 9.67 -22.02
CA TYR A 259 4.02 10.23 -22.69
C TYR A 259 4.23 11.72 -22.32
N PRO A 260 5.14 12.07 -21.39
CA PRO A 260 5.34 13.46 -20.94
C PRO A 260 5.83 14.37 -22.08
N SER A 261 6.51 13.78 -23.10
CA SER A 261 6.98 14.48 -24.27
C SER A 261 5.85 15.04 -25.15
N PHE A 262 4.61 14.57 -24.99
CA PHE A 262 3.42 15.12 -25.63
C PHE A 262 2.68 16.16 -24.79
N ARG A 263 3.27 16.62 -23.70
CA ARG A 263 2.75 17.74 -22.91
C ARG A 263 2.55 19.00 -23.77
N GLU A 264 3.40 19.17 -24.81
CA GLU A 264 3.26 20.19 -25.85
C GLU A 264 3.16 19.51 -27.22
N PRO A 265 2.36 20.01 -28.14
CA PRO A 265 2.11 19.41 -29.47
C PRO A 265 3.29 19.63 -30.43
N TRP A 266 4.47 19.05 -30.13
CA TRP A 266 5.68 19.24 -30.93
C TRP A 266 5.80 18.30 -32.13
N SER A 267 4.97 17.27 -32.24
CA SER A 267 5.09 16.21 -33.26
C SER A 267 3.94 16.19 -34.28
N SER A 268 3.13 17.21 -34.33
CA SER A 268 2.02 17.34 -35.31
C SER A 268 2.37 18.26 -36.47
#